data_f125a65b5325d29611e405107206312f
#
_entry.id   f125a65b5325d29611e405107206312f
#
_cell.length_a   1.000
_cell.length_b   1.000
_cell.length_c   1.000
_cell.angle_alpha   90.00
_cell.angle_beta   90.00
_cell.angle_gamma   90.00
#
_symmetry.space_group_name_H-M   'P 1'
#
loop_
_entity.id
_entity.type
_entity.pdbx_description
1 polymer ?
#
loop_
_entity_poly.entity_id
_entity_poly.type
_entity_poly.pdbx_seq_one_letter_code
_entity_poly.pdbx_strand_id
1 'polypeptide(L)'
;MAVAEPQPAGPDAAVGVDVSANLGALRRGYEHGRLDERDLATTWVEQFARWFARAQAAGSGVGEPNAMVFATADAAGRPSARTVLLKGFGAEGFLLFTNFGSRKGQESAVNPHGSLVFPWYPLQRQVVVVGAVERIPPARSAEYFRSRPRGSQLGAWASHQSAVLSSRTELELREAELAARWPGDTPIPMPPFWGGLLVIPETVEFWQGRPDRLHDRLRYRRIAPPEPEAPSTPAGRVGWTIERLSP
;
A
#
# COMPACT_ATOMS: atom_id res chain seq x y z
N MET A 1 -23.29 -30.98 -21.43
CA MET A 1 -22.25 -30.98 -20.36
C MET A 1 -22.62 -29.91 -19.37
N ALA A 2 -23.09 -30.31 -18.19
CA ALA A 2 -23.45 -29.36 -17.13
C ALA A 2 -22.18 -28.86 -16.46
N VAL A 3 -21.99 -27.55 -16.40
CA VAL A 3 -20.93 -26.91 -15.64
C VAL A 3 -21.34 -26.97 -14.17
N ALA A 4 -20.55 -27.67 -13.35
CA ALA A 4 -20.78 -27.73 -11.91
C ALA A 4 -20.52 -26.34 -11.30
N GLU A 5 -21.51 -25.80 -10.59
CA GLU A 5 -21.36 -24.62 -9.74
C GLU A 5 -20.37 -24.90 -8.61
N PRO A 6 -19.47 -23.97 -8.28
CA PRO A 6 -18.60 -24.13 -7.12
C PRO A 6 -19.44 -24.11 -5.84
N GLN A 7 -19.33 -25.15 -5.04
CA GLN A 7 -19.94 -25.21 -3.72
C GLN A 7 -19.36 -24.08 -2.83
N PRO A 8 -20.22 -23.41 -2.03
CA PRO A 8 -19.73 -22.44 -1.04
C PRO A 8 -18.84 -23.17 -0.03
N ALA A 9 -17.66 -22.60 0.23
CA ALA A 9 -16.79 -23.06 1.30
C ALA A 9 -17.60 -23.08 2.61
N GLY A 10 -17.68 -24.24 3.25
CA GLY A 10 -18.34 -24.39 4.54
C GLY A 10 -17.67 -23.53 5.62
N PRO A 11 -18.36 -23.27 6.76
CA PRO A 11 -17.79 -22.51 7.86
C PRO A 11 -16.46 -23.17 8.28
N ASP A 12 -15.43 -22.34 8.46
CA ASP A 12 -14.13 -22.78 8.97
C ASP A 12 -14.35 -23.69 10.17
N ALA A 13 -14.09 -24.98 10.00
CA ALA A 13 -14.07 -25.91 11.10
C ALA A 13 -13.13 -25.31 12.15
N ALA A 14 -13.57 -25.15 13.38
CA ALA A 14 -12.78 -24.60 14.46
C ALA A 14 -11.50 -25.46 14.57
N VAL A 15 -10.45 -25.02 13.90
CA VAL A 15 -9.11 -25.55 14.09
C VAL A 15 -8.76 -25.20 15.53
N GLY A 16 -8.72 -26.21 16.41
CA GLY A 16 -8.29 -26.00 17.80
C GLY A 16 -6.92 -25.36 17.74
N VAL A 17 -6.86 -24.05 18.04
CA VAL A 17 -5.59 -23.32 18.07
C VAL A 17 -4.85 -23.84 19.30
N ASP A 18 -3.83 -24.67 19.10
CA ASP A 18 -2.88 -24.99 20.15
C ASP A 18 -2.05 -23.75 20.47
N VAL A 19 -2.51 -23.01 21.49
CA VAL A 19 -1.84 -21.78 21.95
C VAL A 19 -0.45 -22.09 22.56
N SER A 20 -0.12 -23.37 22.79
CA SER A 20 1.16 -23.82 23.32
C SER A 20 2.23 -24.01 22.21
N ALA A 21 1.84 -23.85 20.93
CA ALA A 21 2.77 -23.97 19.81
C ALA A 21 4.02 -23.11 20.05
N ASN A 22 5.22 -23.74 20.02
CA ASN A 22 6.47 -23.02 20.20
C ASN A 22 6.77 -22.13 18.97
N LEU A 23 6.20 -20.94 18.95
CA LEU A 23 6.39 -19.96 17.88
C LEU A 23 7.88 -19.63 17.67
N GLY A 24 8.71 -19.75 18.72
CA GLY A 24 10.16 -19.57 18.63
C GLY A 24 10.88 -20.61 17.75
N ALA A 25 10.24 -21.76 17.52
CA ALA A 25 10.76 -22.80 16.62
C ALA A 25 10.40 -22.54 15.13
N LEU A 26 9.47 -21.63 14.84
CA LEU A 26 9.08 -21.27 13.48
C LEU A 26 10.16 -20.38 12.84
N ARG A 27 11.31 -20.97 12.54
CA ARG A 27 12.44 -20.29 11.90
C ARG A 27 12.60 -20.78 10.47
N ARG A 28 12.72 -19.84 9.53
CA ARG A 28 13.13 -20.14 8.14
C ARG A 28 14.50 -19.52 7.89
N GLY A 29 15.40 -20.28 7.25
CA GLY A 29 16.64 -19.74 6.71
C GLY A 29 16.34 -18.80 5.54
N TYR A 30 17.10 -17.72 5.41
CA TYR A 30 17.05 -16.80 4.27
C TYR A 30 18.30 -17.02 3.42
N GLU A 31 18.13 -17.73 2.30
CA GLU A 31 19.24 -18.17 1.44
C GLU A 31 19.20 -17.51 0.05
N HIS A 32 18.14 -16.77 -0.27
CA HIS A 32 17.91 -16.20 -1.59
C HIS A 32 18.52 -14.80 -1.73
N GLY A 33 19.66 -14.72 -2.40
CA GLY A 33 20.22 -13.48 -2.89
C GLY A 33 20.96 -12.65 -1.84
N ARG A 34 21.48 -11.54 -2.31
CA ARG A 34 22.13 -10.47 -1.52
C ARG A 34 21.73 -9.12 -2.10
N LEU A 35 21.97 -8.07 -1.35
CA LEU A 35 21.83 -6.69 -1.80
C LEU A 35 23.10 -5.91 -1.42
N ASP A 36 23.78 -5.36 -2.42
CA ASP A 36 25.00 -4.59 -2.26
C ASP A 36 24.80 -3.20 -2.87
N GLU A 37 25.52 -2.19 -2.42
CA GLU A 37 25.42 -0.82 -2.93
C GLU A 37 25.67 -0.72 -4.44
N ARG A 38 26.59 -1.53 -4.96
CA ARG A 38 26.91 -1.60 -6.40
C ARG A 38 25.76 -2.17 -7.25
N ASP A 39 24.82 -2.90 -6.62
CA ASP A 39 23.69 -3.54 -7.31
C ASP A 39 22.47 -2.61 -7.33
N LEU A 40 22.52 -1.48 -6.62
CA LEU A 40 21.42 -0.53 -6.57
C LEU A 40 21.31 0.28 -7.86
N ALA A 41 20.08 0.63 -8.22
CA ALA A 41 19.82 1.62 -9.25
C ALA A 41 20.21 3.03 -8.77
N THR A 42 20.40 3.95 -9.70
CA THR A 42 20.72 5.35 -9.39
C THR A 42 19.60 6.04 -8.59
N THR A 43 18.34 5.62 -8.82
CA THR A 43 17.18 6.19 -8.15
C THR A 43 16.39 5.10 -7.43
N TRP A 44 15.71 5.48 -6.33
CA TRP A 44 14.81 4.57 -5.63
C TRP A 44 13.65 4.10 -6.52
N VAL A 45 13.20 4.92 -7.48
CA VAL A 45 12.13 4.59 -8.42
C VAL A 45 12.54 3.42 -9.30
N GLU A 46 13.74 3.49 -9.89
CA GLU A 46 14.27 2.41 -10.72
C GLU A 46 14.52 1.14 -9.90
N GLN A 47 15.05 1.29 -8.68
CA GLN A 47 15.27 0.17 -7.78
C GLN A 47 13.96 -0.51 -7.40
N PHE A 48 12.93 0.27 -7.08
CA PHE A 48 11.59 -0.26 -6.81
C PHE A 48 11.01 -0.95 -8.05
N ALA A 49 11.11 -0.32 -9.22
CA ALA A 49 10.62 -0.89 -10.48
C ALA A 49 11.26 -2.27 -10.78
N ARG A 50 12.59 -2.41 -10.59
CA ARG A 50 13.30 -3.69 -10.75
C ARG A 50 12.76 -4.76 -9.80
N TRP A 51 12.57 -4.42 -8.53
CA TRP A 51 12.09 -5.37 -7.52
C TRP A 51 10.61 -5.70 -7.71
N PHE A 52 9.80 -4.72 -8.07
CA PHE A 52 8.38 -4.90 -8.37
C PHE A 52 8.17 -5.81 -9.58
N ALA A 53 8.92 -5.59 -10.67
CA ALA A 53 8.89 -6.48 -11.83
C ALA A 53 9.26 -7.92 -11.47
N ARG A 54 10.24 -8.12 -10.57
CA ARG A 54 10.60 -9.46 -10.07
C ARG A 54 9.48 -10.07 -9.23
N ALA A 55 8.77 -9.28 -8.43
CA ALA A 55 7.62 -9.75 -7.67
C ALA A 55 6.43 -10.12 -8.57
N GLN A 56 6.25 -9.44 -9.70
CA GLN A 56 5.21 -9.74 -10.70
C GLN A 56 5.56 -10.94 -11.60
N ALA A 57 6.84 -11.34 -11.67
CA ALA A 57 7.25 -12.42 -12.57
C ALA A 57 6.59 -13.74 -12.20
N ALA A 58 6.26 -14.54 -13.22
CA ALA A 58 5.76 -15.90 -13.04
C ALA A 58 6.76 -16.72 -12.20
N GLY A 59 6.24 -17.48 -11.24
CA GLY A 59 7.06 -18.28 -10.32
C GLY A 59 7.72 -17.51 -9.18
N SER A 60 7.46 -16.22 -9.01
CA SER A 60 7.92 -15.45 -7.85
C SER A 60 7.32 -15.94 -6.52
N GLY A 61 6.15 -16.59 -6.58
CA GLY A 61 5.35 -16.96 -5.41
C GLY A 61 4.60 -15.80 -4.75
N VAL A 62 4.74 -14.58 -5.26
CA VAL A 62 4.03 -13.39 -4.74
C VAL A 62 2.66 -13.33 -5.38
N GLY A 63 1.59 -13.59 -4.63
CA GLY A 63 0.22 -13.65 -5.15
C GLY A 63 -0.33 -12.30 -5.60
N GLU A 64 -0.09 -11.23 -4.85
CA GLU A 64 -0.54 -9.87 -5.14
C GLU A 64 0.60 -8.86 -4.92
N PRO A 65 1.48 -8.67 -5.92
CA PRO A 65 2.70 -7.87 -5.76
C PRO A 65 2.47 -6.40 -5.37
N ASN A 66 1.32 -5.84 -5.74
CA ASN A 66 0.91 -4.48 -5.44
C ASN A 66 0.16 -4.33 -4.10
N ALA A 67 -0.08 -5.42 -3.38
CA ALA A 67 -0.58 -5.35 -2.01
C ALA A 67 0.52 -4.81 -1.09
N MET A 68 0.16 -3.83 -0.27
CA MET A 68 1.08 -3.20 0.68
C MET A 68 0.35 -2.89 1.98
N VAL A 69 1.07 -2.94 3.08
CA VAL A 69 0.57 -2.43 4.37
C VAL A 69 0.75 -0.92 4.37
N PHE A 70 -0.32 -0.17 4.65
CA PHE A 70 -0.28 1.26 4.88
C PHE A 70 -0.53 1.54 6.36
N ALA A 71 0.47 2.05 7.04
CA ALA A 71 0.42 2.47 8.42
C ALA A 71 0.25 3.99 8.52
N THR A 72 -0.66 4.42 9.40
CA THR A 72 -0.98 5.81 9.72
C THR A 72 -1.11 5.96 11.22
N ALA A 73 -1.08 7.18 11.75
CA ALA A 73 -1.28 7.43 13.16
C ALA A 73 -2.29 8.56 13.38
N ASP A 74 -3.02 8.50 14.48
CA ASP A 74 -3.93 9.58 14.90
C ASP A 74 -3.16 10.78 15.49
N ALA A 75 -3.89 11.84 15.87
CA ALA A 75 -3.31 13.04 16.45
C ALA A 75 -2.52 12.79 17.77
N ALA A 76 -2.81 11.68 18.45
CA ALA A 76 -2.09 11.27 19.67
C ALA A 76 -0.90 10.33 19.37
N GLY A 77 -0.59 10.11 18.07
CA GLY A 77 0.50 9.23 17.65
C GLY A 77 0.16 7.74 17.72
N ARG A 78 -1.09 7.34 18.00
CA ARG A 78 -1.48 5.93 18.07
C ARG A 78 -1.56 5.34 16.65
N PRO A 79 -0.73 4.32 16.33
CA PRO A 79 -0.67 3.78 14.98
C PRO A 79 -1.85 2.87 14.66
N SER A 80 -2.17 2.78 13.38
CA SER A 80 -3.03 1.75 12.82
C SER A 80 -2.49 1.31 11.45
N ALA A 81 -2.73 0.05 11.07
CA ALA A 81 -2.25 -0.50 9.81
C ALA A 81 -3.33 -1.33 9.12
N ARG A 82 -3.28 -1.39 7.80
CA ARG A 82 -4.17 -2.20 6.94
C ARG A 82 -3.51 -2.46 5.60
N THR A 83 -3.94 -3.54 4.95
CA THR A 83 -3.56 -3.78 3.56
C THR A 83 -4.34 -2.84 2.64
N VAL A 84 -3.63 -2.26 1.67
CA VAL A 84 -4.15 -1.47 0.56
C VAL A 84 -3.41 -1.84 -0.72
N LEU A 85 -3.91 -1.37 -1.88
CA LEU A 85 -3.28 -1.69 -3.16
C LEU A 85 -2.57 -0.46 -3.74
N LEU A 86 -1.31 -0.65 -4.12
CA LEU A 86 -0.58 0.31 -4.95
C LEU A 86 -1.29 0.44 -6.30
N LYS A 87 -1.52 1.68 -6.75
CA LYS A 87 -2.16 1.99 -8.04
C LYS A 87 -1.26 2.78 -8.99
N GLY A 88 -0.11 3.21 -8.51
CA GLY A 88 0.93 3.84 -9.30
C GLY A 88 2.12 4.21 -8.44
N PHE A 89 3.28 4.35 -9.05
CA PHE A 89 4.48 4.90 -8.42
C PHE A 89 5.32 5.63 -9.47
N GLY A 90 6.11 6.56 -9.02
CA GLY A 90 7.00 7.36 -9.86
C GLY A 90 7.78 8.36 -9.02
N ALA A 91 8.45 9.32 -9.66
CA ALA A 91 9.27 10.30 -8.96
C ALA A 91 8.50 11.12 -7.90
N GLU A 92 7.18 11.27 -8.08
CA GLU A 92 6.29 11.96 -7.12
C GLU A 92 6.07 11.14 -5.84
N GLY A 93 6.04 9.80 -5.92
CA GLY A 93 5.74 8.94 -4.79
C GLY A 93 4.92 7.71 -5.15
N PHE A 94 4.21 7.17 -4.16
CA PHE A 94 3.38 5.97 -4.26
C PHE A 94 1.90 6.33 -4.12
N LEU A 95 1.09 5.94 -5.10
CA LEU A 95 -0.32 6.29 -5.22
C LEU A 95 -1.22 5.15 -4.76
N LEU A 96 -2.18 5.46 -3.91
CA LEU A 96 -3.30 4.58 -3.54
C LEU A 96 -4.60 5.37 -3.55
N PHE A 97 -5.74 4.67 -3.57
CA PHE A 97 -7.07 5.31 -3.50
C PHE A 97 -7.85 4.81 -2.29
N THR A 98 -8.60 5.71 -1.67
CA THR A 98 -9.35 5.39 -0.46
C THR A 98 -10.57 6.28 -0.27
N ASN A 99 -11.43 5.91 0.68
CA ASN A 99 -12.45 6.78 1.24
C ASN A 99 -11.79 7.68 2.31
N PHE A 100 -11.90 8.99 2.16
CA PHE A 100 -11.31 9.97 3.07
C PHE A 100 -11.97 9.98 4.46
N GLY A 101 -13.22 9.50 4.56
CA GLY A 101 -13.90 9.29 5.84
C GLY A 101 -13.47 8.02 6.58
N SER A 102 -12.67 7.14 5.94
CA SER A 102 -12.13 5.96 6.61
C SER A 102 -11.10 6.33 7.69
N ARG A 103 -10.82 5.40 8.61
CA ARG A 103 -9.82 5.61 9.67
C ARG A 103 -8.49 6.12 9.13
N LYS A 104 -7.93 5.48 8.08
CA LYS A 104 -6.67 5.93 7.45
C LYS A 104 -6.79 7.32 6.81
N GLY A 105 -7.94 7.63 6.20
CA GLY A 105 -8.18 8.94 5.60
C GLY A 105 -8.26 10.06 6.63
N GLN A 106 -8.90 9.81 7.76
CA GLN A 106 -8.98 10.74 8.88
C GLN A 106 -7.62 10.91 9.57
N GLU A 107 -6.91 9.80 9.85
CA GLU A 107 -5.57 9.83 10.41
C GLU A 107 -4.58 10.60 9.53
N SER A 108 -4.57 10.35 8.20
CA SER A 108 -3.71 11.08 7.26
C SER A 108 -4.08 12.57 7.14
N ALA A 109 -5.31 12.97 7.46
CA ALA A 109 -5.71 14.38 7.44
C ALA A 109 -5.18 15.16 8.66
N VAL A 110 -5.06 14.53 9.81
CA VAL A 110 -4.58 15.17 11.05
C VAL A 110 -3.09 14.94 11.31
N ASN A 111 -2.55 13.85 10.80
CA ASN A 111 -1.13 13.52 10.84
C ASN A 111 -0.69 13.08 9.42
N PRO A 112 -0.22 14.02 8.59
CA PRO A 112 0.03 13.78 7.17
C PRO A 112 1.33 13.03 6.92
N HIS A 113 1.61 11.98 7.71
CA HIS A 113 2.74 11.07 7.53
C HIS A 113 2.27 9.62 7.55
N GLY A 114 2.96 8.77 6.84
CA GLY A 114 2.64 7.36 6.77
C GLY A 114 3.80 6.48 6.35
N SER A 115 3.63 5.19 6.54
CA SER A 115 4.58 4.19 6.07
C SER A 115 3.88 3.15 5.20
N LEU A 116 4.55 2.76 4.11
CA LEU A 116 4.16 1.64 3.28
C LEU A 116 5.15 0.49 3.47
N VAL A 117 4.63 -0.74 3.54
CA VAL A 117 5.46 -1.95 3.57
C VAL A 117 4.99 -2.90 2.48
N PHE A 118 5.89 -3.30 1.60
CA PHE A 118 5.70 -4.34 0.59
C PHE A 118 6.36 -5.62 1.07
N PRO A 119 5.61 -6.58 1.64
CA PRO A 119 6.18 -7.78 2.26
C PRO A 119 6.24 -8.93 1.24
N TRP A 120 7.21 -8.94 0.35
CA TRP A 120 7.40 -9.99 -0.64
C TRP A 120 8.12 -11.20 -0.03
N TYR A 121 7.47 -11.85 0.94
CA TYR A 121 8.03 -12.98 1.71
C TYR A 121 8.60 -14.11 0.86
N PRO A 122 7.96 -14.55 -0.26
CA PRO A 122 8.52 -15.63 -1.08
C PRO A 122 9.87 -15.26 -1.71
N LEU A 123 10.13 -13.97 -1.93
CA LEU A 123 11.42 -13.48 -2.42
C LEU A 123 12.39 -13.14 -1.29
N GLN A 124 11.98 -13.32 -0.02
CA GLN A 124 12.73 -12.87 1.15
C GLN A 124 13.14 -11.39 1.06
N ARG A 125 12.21 -10.56 0.55
CA ARG A 125 12.38 -9.13 0.32
C ARG A 125 11.28 -8.32 0.97
N GLN A 126 11.67 -7.13 1.40
CA GLN A 126 10.72 -6.13 1.87
C GLN A 126 11.14 -4.76 1.35
N VAL A 127 10.17 -3.91 1.00
CA VAL A 127 10.42 -2.49 0.78
C VAL A 127 9.62 -1.71 1.82
N VAL A 128 10.28 -0.78 2.51
CA VAL A 128 9.64 0.12 3.48
C VAL A 128 9.79 1.55 2.98
N VAL A 129 8.67 2.25 2.90
CA VAL A 129 8.61 3.66 2.51
C VAL A 129 8.09 4.46 3.70
N VAL A 130 8.73 5.56 4.02
CA VAL A 130 8.23 6.52 5.02
C VAL A 130 8.22 7.89 4.38
N GLY A 131 7.15 8.66 4.59
CA GLY A 131 7.07 10.01 4.07
C GLY A 131 5.73 10.70 4.29
N ALA A 132 5.62 11.90 3.71
CA ALA A 132 4.42 12.72 3.77
C ALA A 132 3.27 12.09 2.96
N VAL A 133 2.04 12.33 3.40
CA VAL A 133 0.82 11.84 2.74
C VAL A 133 -0.01 13.03 2.29
N GLU A 134 -0.26 13.11 0.99
CA GLU A 134 -1.04 14.19 0.38
C GLU A 134 -2.21 13.66 -0.43
N ARG A 135 -3.28 14.46 -0.53
CA ARG A 135 -4.37 14.18 -1.47
C ARG A 135 -3.96 14.62 -2.87
N ILE A 136 -4.16 13.76 -3.87
CA ILE A 136 -3.98 14.16 -5.26
C ILE A 136 -5.17 15.03 -5.73
N PRO A 137 -5.00 15.80 -6.82
CA PRO A 137 -6.07 16.60 -7.40
C PRO A 137 -7.33 15.78 -7.71
N PRO A 138 -8.55 16.31 -7.44
CA PRO A 138 -9.79 15.58 -7.68
C PRO A 138 -9.98 15.10 -9.12
N ALA A 139 -9.50 15.84 -10.11
CA ALA A 139 -9.59 15.47 -11.52
C ALA A 139 -8.85 14.14 -11.80
N ARG A 140 -7.64 13.96 -11.24
CA ARG A 140 -6.85 12.72 -11.35
C ARG A 140 -7.55 11.55 -10.63
N SER A 141 -8.20 11.83 -9.50
CA SER A 141 -9.00 10.83 -8.78
C SER A 141 -10.23 10.40 -9.59
N ALA A 142 -10.94 11.36 -10.21
CA ALA A 142 -12.11 11.08 -11.03
C ALA A 142 -11.78 10.27 -12.29
N GLU A 143 -10.63 10.51 -12.91
CA GLU A 143 -10.15 9.71 -14.04
C GLU A 143 -9.99 8.23 -13.65
N TYR A 144 -9.27 7.96 -12.57
CA TYR A 144 -9.12 6.60 -12.07
C TYR A 144 -10.46 6.00 -11.61
N PHE A 145 -11.34 6.78 -10.97
CA PHE A 145 -12.65 6.30 -10.53
C PHE A 145 -13.47 5.75 -11.69
N ARG A 146 -13.48 6.43 -12.83
CA ARG A 146 -14.20 6.00 -14.05
C ARG A 146 -13.68 4.69 -14.62
N SER A 147 -12.38 4.39 -14.47
CA SER A 147 -11.77 3.14 -14.96
C SER A 147 -12.07 1.93 -14.08
N ARG A 148 -12.65 2.13 -12.89
CA ARG A 148 -12.95 1.02 -11.97
C ARG A 148 -14.15 0.21 -12.46
N PRO A 149 -14.19 -1.11 -12.18
CA PRO A 149 -15.40 -1.90 -12.41
C PRO A 149 -16.61 -1.27 -11.73
N ARG A 150 -17.78 -1.37 -12.37
CA ARG A 150 -19.02 -0.75 -11.89
C ARG A 150 -19.36 -1.12 -10.45
N GLY A 151 -19.28 -2.39 -10.07
CA GLY A 151 -19.49 -2.83 -8.69
C GLY A 151 -18.55 -2.15 -7.68
N SER A 152 -17.28 -1.89 -8.08
CA SER A 152 -16.34 -1.14 -7.25
C SER A 152 -16.69 0.36 -7.15
N GLN A 153 -17.35 0.94 -8.16
CA GLN A 153 -17.84 2.31 -8.11
C GLN A 153 -19.05 2.41 -7.17
N LEU A 154 -20.01 1.48 -7.26
CA LEU A 154 -21.16 1.39 -6.33
C LEU A 154 -20.68 1.15 -4.90
N GLY A 155 -19.79 0.21 -4.68
CA GLY A 155 -19.23 -0.07 -3.35
C GLY A 155 -18.53 1.12 -2.70
N ALA A 156 -17.94 2.03 -3.49
CA ALA A 156 -17.34 3.26 -2.97
C ALA A 156 -18.39 4.22 -2.40
N TRP A 157 -19.60 4.24 -2.93
CA TRP A 157 -20.75 4.99 -2.41
C TRP A 157 -21.43 4.27 -1.23
N ALA A 158 -21.62 2.95 -1.33
CA ALA A 158 -22.33 2.16 -0.32
C ALA A 158 -21.57 2.09 1.01
N SER A 159 -20.24 2.07 0.97
CA SER A 159 -19.42 1.86 2.15
C SER A 159 -19.05 3.17 2.85
N HIS A 160 -19.60 3.39 4.04
CA HIS A 160 -19.03 4.34 5.01
C HIS A 160 -17.81 3.69 5.66
N GLN A 161 -16.71 3.59 4.92
CA GLN A 161 -15.54 2.79 5.27
C GLN A 161 -15.04 3.05 6.70
N SER A 162 -14.82 2.00 7.47
CA SER A 162 -14.41 1.99 8.88
C SER A 162 -15.51 2.35 9.89
N ALA A 163 -16.73 2.69 9.46
CA ALA A 163 -17.85 2.85 10.37
C ALA A 163 -18.39 1.49 10.84
N VAL A 164 -18.99 1.49 12.03
CA VAL A 164 -19.70 0.31 12.53
C VAL A 164 -20.97 0.10 11.70
N LEU A 165 -21.22 -1.13 11.30
CA LEU A 165 -22.44 -1.56 10.64
C LEU A 165 -23.26 -2.42 11.60
N SER A 166 -24.60 -2.31 11.54
CA SER A 166 -25.50 -3.17 12.31
C SER A 166 -25.52 -4.62 11.77
N SER A 167 -25.38 -4.77 10.45
CA SER A 167 -25.37 -6.07 9.78
C SER A 167 -24.76 -5.99 8.37
N ARG A 168 -24.45 -7.14 7.79
CA ARG A 168 -24.08 -7.25 6.37
C ARG A 168 -25.22 -6.80 5.45
N THR A 169 -26.46 -7.13 5.82
CA THR A 169 -27.68 -6.79 5.08
C THR A 169 -27.83 -5.27 4.88
N GLU A 170 -27.45 -4.47 5.88
CA GLU A 170 -27.46 -2.99 5.74
C GLU A 170 -26.61 -2.52 4.57
N LEU A 171 -25.41 -3.10 4.37
CA LEU A 171 -24.54 -2.75 3.26
C LEU A 171 -25.13 -3.20 1.91
N GLU A 172 -25.73 -4.39 1.86
CA GLU A 172 -26.36 -4.96 0.67
C GLU A 172 -27.57 -4.14 0.22
N LEU A 173 -28.38 -3.67 1.17
CA LEU A 173 -29.52 -2.76 0.88
C LEU A 173 -29.04 -1.43 0.31
N ARG A 174 -28.00 -0.83 0.89
CA ARG A 174 -27.41 0.42 0.36
C ARG A 174 -26.87 0.23 -1.06
N GLU A 175 -26.22 -0.89 -1.34
CA GLU A 175 -25.71 -1.19 -2.67
C GLU A 175 -26.87 -1.36 -3.68
N ALA A 176 -27.94 -2.04 -3.31
CA ALA A 176 -29.13 -2.22 -4.14
C ALA A 176 -29.83 -0.87 -4.44
N GLU A 177 -29.99 0.00 -3.46
CA GLU A 177 -30.53 1.35 -3.64
C GLU A 177 -29.70 2.18 -4.60
N LEU A 178 -28.38 2.12 -4.49
CA LEU A 178 -27.45 2.83 -5.37
C LEU A 178 -27.46 2.26 -6.80
N ALA A 179 -27.58 0.94 -6.93
CA ALA A 179 -27.72 0.29 -8.24
C ALA A 179 -29.04 0.70 -8.93
N ALA A 180 -30.14 0.85 -8.17
CA ALA A 180 -31.39 1.37 -8.70
C ALA A 180 -31.33 2.86 -9.07
N ARG A 181 -30.56 3.67 -8.33
CA ARG A 181 -30.32 5.09 -8.64
C ARG A 181 -29.53 5.31 -9.94
N TRP A 182 -28.61 4.42 -10.24
CA TRP A 182 -27.82 4.44 -11.47
C TRP A 182 -28.01 3.11 -12.22
N PRO A 183 -29.12 2.91 -12.97
CA PRO A 183 -29.39 1.66 -13.64
C PRO A 183 -28.54 1.45 -14.89
N GLY A 184 -28.30 0.19 -15.27
CA GLY A 184 -27.61 -0.18 -16.50
C GLY A 184 -26.22 0.47 -16.60
N ASP A 185 -25.97 1.15 -17.71
CA ASP A 185 -24.70 1.82 -18.00
C ASP A 185 -24.66 3.29 -17.59
N THR A 186 -25.63 3.77 -16.80
CA THR A 186 -25.64 5.13 -16.30
C THR A 186 -24.33 5.43 -15.57
N PRO A 187 -23.59 6.51 -15.93
CA PRO A 187 -22.33 6.85 -15.28
C PRO A 187 -22.51 7.11 -13.79
N ILE A 188 -21.66 6.51 -12.98
CA ILE A 188 -21.64 6.72 -11.53
C ILE A 188 -20.64 7.84 -11.24
N PRO A 189 -21.06 8.98 -10.63
CA PRO A 189 -20.13 10.02 -10.27
C PRO A 189 -19.19 9.59 -9.15
N MET A 190 -17.99 10.14 -9.11
CA MET A 190 -17.07 9.91 -8.00
C MET A 190 -17.62 10.53 -6.72
N PRO A 191 -17.66 9.79 -5.58
CA PRO A 191 -18.05 10.38 -4.31
C PRO A 191 -17.10 11.50 -3.88
N PRO A 192 -17.59 12.60 -3.28
CA PRO A 192 -16.72 13.70 -2.83
C PRO A 192 -15.78 13.31 -1.68
N PHE A 193 -16.10 12.23 -0.99
CA PHE A 193 -15.31 11.68 0.11
C PHE A 193 -14.34 10.55 -0.34
N TRP A 194 -14.13 10.38 -1.65
CA TRP A 194 -13.25 9.33 -2.21
C TRP A 194 -12.19 9.95 -3.12
N GLY A 195 -10.97 9.41 -3.08
CA GLY A 195 -9.91 9.88 -3.96
C GLY A 195 -8.56 9.24 -3.66
N GLY A 196 -7.54 9.77 -4.31
CA GLY A 196 -6.18 9.29 -4.18
C GLY A 196 -5.40 9.96 -3.04
N LEU A 197 -4.55 9.16 -2.40
CA LEU A 197 -3.48 9.59 -1.52
C LEU A 197 -2.14 9.27 -2.18
N LEU A 198 -1.24 10.24 -2.17
CA LEU A 198 0.15 10.10 -2.61
C LEU A 198 1.03 10.07 -1.37
N VAL A 199 1.81 9.00 -1.21
CA VAL A 199 2.87 8.95 -0.19
C VAL A 199 4.16 9.42 -0.86
N ILE A 200 4.63 10.61 -0.45
CA ILE A 200 5.83 11.27 -0.96
C ILE A 200 7.02 10.82 -0.13
N PRO A 201 7.95 10.00 -0.67
CA PRO A 201 8.97 9.39 0.17
C PRO A 201 9.99 10.39 0.73
N GLU A 202 10.27 10.27 1.99
CA GLU A 202 11.46 10.79 2.66
C GLU A 202 12.54 9.72 2.71
N THR A 203 12.12 8.46 2.91
CA THR A 203 13.00 7.30 2.87
C THR A 203 12.36 6.14 2.11
N VAL A 204 13.19 5.38 1.37
CA VAL A 204 12.82 4.11 0.75
C VAL A 204 13.89 3.09 1.09
N GLU A 205 13.57 2.13 1.95
CA GLU A 205 14.46 1.07 2.38
C GLU A 205 14.19 -0.22 1.61
N PHE A 206 15.24 -0.84 1.12
CA PHE A 206 15.25 -2.15 0.50
C PHE A 206 15.91 -3.14 1.46
N TRP A 207 15.14 -4.13 1.89
CA TRP A 207 15.58 -5.18 2.80
C TRP A 207 15.63 -6.52 2.08
N GLN A 208 16.77 -7.20 2.15
CA GLN A 208 16.97 -8.56 1.63
C GLN A 208 17.33 -9.51 2.76
N GLY A 209 16.58 -10.60 2.88
CA GLY A 209 16.86 -11.66 3.84
C GLY A 209 18.22 -12.33 3.60
N ARG A 210 18.95 -12.55 4.69
CA ARG A 210 20.26 -13.23 4.70
C ARG A 210 20.31 -14.25 5.84
N PRO A 211 21.20 -15.28 5.73
CA PRO A 211 21.46 -16.20 6.84
C PRO A 211 21.82 -15.47 8.12
N ASP A 212 21.63 -16.15 9.24
CA ASP A 212 22.01 -15.70 10.59
C ASP A 212 21.48 -14.33 11.00
N ARG A 213 20.39 -13.88 10.33
CA ARG A 213 19.74 -12.58 10.54
C ARG A 213 20.61 -11.36 10.20
N LEU A 214 21.76 -11.55 9.54
CA LEU A 214 22.62 -10.47 9.07
C LEU A 214 22.12 -9.92 7.73
N HIS A 215 20.90 -9.39 7.75
CA HIS A 215 20.16 -8.95 6.58
C HIS A 215 20.80 -7.72 5.91
N ASP A 216 20.71 -7.67 4.58
CA ASP A 216 21.11 -6.48 3.86
C ASP A 216 20.00 -5.44 3.91
N ARG A 217 20.30 -4.25 4.36
CA ARG A 217 19.37 -3.11 4.47
C ARG A 217 20.00 -1.89 3.83
N LEU A 218 19.49 -1.48 2.66
CA LEU A 218 19.94 -0.29 1.95
C LEU A 218 18.79 0.70 1.82
N ARG A 219 19.03 1.94 2.21
CA ARG A 219 18.03 2.98 2.27
C ARG A 219 18.43 4.17 1.40
N TYR A 220 17.53 4.57 0.51
CA TYR A 220 17.55 5.90 -0.08
C TYR A 220 16.92 6.86 0.92
N ARG A 221 17.63 7.92 1.28
CA ARG A 221 17.11 8.99 2.14
C ARG A 221 17.17 10.31 1.37
N ARG A 222 16.06 11.04 1.37
CA ARG A 222 15.95 12.36 0.76
C ARG A 222 16.86 13.33 1.52
N ILE A 223 17.67 14.06 0.79
CA ILE A 223 18.46 15.18 1.34
C ILE A 223 17.52 16.37 1.36
N ALA A 224 17.30 16.97 2.53
CA ALA A 224 16.60 18.24 2.62
C ALA A 224 17.36 19.28 1.77
N PRO A 225 16.69 20.14 0.99
CA PRO A 225 17.35 21.26 0.37
C PRO A 225 18.04 22.06 1.47
N PRO A 226 19.25 22.60 1.23
CA PRO A 226 19.86 23.52 2.18
C PRO A 226 18.87 24.65 2.46
N GLU A 227 18.83 25.13 3.72
CA GLU A 227 18.08 26.33 4.09
C GLU A 227 18.38 27.44 3.06
N PRO A 228 17.39 28.22 2.63
CA PRO A 228 17.60 29.25 1.61
C PRO A 228 18.53 30.35 2.15
N GLU A 229 19.83 30.17 2.00
CA GLU A 229 20.81 31.23 2.09
C GLU A 229 20.74 32.03 0.81
N ALA A 230 20.08 33.20 0.89
CA ALA A 230 20.01 34.26 -0.13
C ALA A 230 19.26 33.97 -1.47
N PRO A 231 18.66 34.96 -2.11
CA PRO A 231 17.71 34.85 -3.23
C PRO A 231 18.31 34.54 -4.62
N SER A 232 19.41 33.85 -4.72
CA SER A 232 20.11 33.63 -5.99
C SER A 232 20.51 32.17 -6.30
N THR A 233 20.06 31.19 -5.52
CA THR A 233 20.34 29.79 -5.85
C THR A 233 19.17 29.18 -6.62
N PRO A 234 19.38 28.60 -7.84
CA PRO A 234 18.33 27.86 -8.53
C PRO A 234 17.87 26.73 -7.62
N ALA A 235 16.56 26.49 -7.56
CA ALA A 235 15.94 25.42 -6.79
C ALA A 235 16.76 24.13 -6.91
N GLY A 236 17.49 23.80 -5.83
CA GLY A 236 18.42 22.67 -5.81
C GLY A 236 17.68 21.38 -6.11
N ARG A 237 18.23 20.54 -6.96
CA ARG A 237 17.73 19.18 -7.18
C ARG A 237 17.63 18.50 -5.81
N VAL A 238 16.45 18.05 -5.45
CA VAL A 238 16.27 17.18 -4.29
C VAL A 238 17.13 15.94 -4.51
N GLY A 239 18.24 15.88 -3.78
CA GLY A 239 19.17 14.76 -3.83
C GLY A 239 18.70 13.59 -2.97
N TRP A 240 19.30 12.45 -3.23
CA TRP A 240 19.12 11.24 -2.42
C TRP A 240 20.49 10.71 -2.02
N THR A 241 20.64 10.30 -0.79
CA THR A 241 21.81 9.56 -0.30
C THR A 241 21.44 8.10 -0.10
N ILE A 242 22.42 7.22 -0.30
CA ILE A 242 22.26 5.79 -0.03
C ILE A 242 23.02 5.48 1.25
N GLU A 243 22.36 4.75 2.14
CA GLU A 243 22.87 4.38 3.46
C GLU A 243 22.70 2.88 3.68
N ARG A 244 23.70 2.21 4.24
CA ARG A 244 23.56 0.84 4.75
C ARG A 244 23.16 0.91 6.21
N LEU A 245 22.11 0.20 6.57
CA LEU A 245 21.64 0.08 7.94
C LEU A 245 22.11 -1.25 8.55
N SER A 246 22.38 -1.23 9.85
CA SER A 246 22.57 -2.47 10.60
C SER A 246 21.28 -3.30 10.60
N PRO A 247 21.38 -4.63 10.49
CA PRO A 247 20.22 -5.51 10.52
C PRO A 247 19.50 -5.54 11.86
#